data_5edc7b1b0caa773741f26d0af6429253
#
_entry.id   5edc7b1b0caa773741f26d0af6429253
#
_cell.length_a   1.000
_cell.length_b   1.000
_cell.length_c   1.000
_cell.angle_alpha   90.00
_cell.angle_beta   90.00
_cell.angle_gamma   90.00
#
_symmetry.space_group_name_H-M   'P 1'
#
loop_
_entity.id
_entity.type
_entity.pdbx_description
1 polymer ?
#
loop_
_entity_poly.entity_id
_entity_poly.type
_entity_poly.pdbx_seq_one_letter_code
_entity_poly.pdbx_strand_id
1 'polypeptide(L)'
;MVDIRSYANPISKPSQVEALTGEIYTDWDALLRSVRKGSIVEVADGYLLAPGTGRPSKRRDVLLERVDAVKAKGGVLHEVATGHRSNNRAECNRMLLRAYEMIATSGRGRKSAANGRLSKGRPRKPYEPDQLELMERIWFSRRYKTRDEAINAIRAKGIKVKRGWLYTHFGSPDKKADE
;
A
#
# COMPACT_ATOMS: atom_id res chain seq x y z
N MET A 1 -16.72 16.61 34.77
CA MET A 1 -17.05 16.43 33.33
C MET A 1 -15.80 15.95 32.66
N VAL A 2 -15.86 14.87 31.85
CA VAL A 2 -14.70 14.35 31.12
C VAL A 2 -14.46 15.28 29.94
N ASP A 3 -13.22 15.76 29.77
CA ASP A 3 -12.83 16.62 28.67
C ASP A 3 -12.54 15.74 27.43
N ILE A 4 -13.49 15.71 26.49
CA ILE A 4 -13.41 14.92 25.27
C ILE A 4 -13.12 15.84 24.08
N ARG A 5 -12.09 15.52 23.32
CA ARG A 5 -11.65 16.22 22.11
C ARG A 5 -11.53 15.22 20.96
N SER A 6 -11.97 15.60 19.81
CA SER A 6 -12.05 14.68 18.68
C SER A 6 -11.20 15.14 17.51
N TYR A 7 -10.42 14.23 16.92
CA TYR A 7 -9.64 14.50 15.73
C TYR A 7 -10.32 13.95 14.48
N ALA A 8 -10.73 14.85 13.61
CA ALA A 8 -11.24 14.53 12.28
C ALA A 8 -10.14 14.79 11.22
N ASN A 9 -9.47 13.74 10.76
CA ASN A 9 -8.50 13.86 9.68
C ASN A 9 -9.23 14.29 8.39
N PRO A 10 -8.62 15.15 7.52
CA PRO A 10 -9.21 15.52 6.23
C PRO A 10 -9.61 14.37 5.29
N ILE A 11 -9.06 13.17 5.53
CA ILE A 11 -9.44 11.94 4.79
C ILE A 11 -10.55 11.13 5.47
N SER A 12 -11.06 11.57 6.63
CA SER A 12 -12.13 10.88 7.34
C SER A 12 -13.42 10.91 6.51
N LYS A 13 -14.17 9.81 6.53
CA LYS A 13 -15.49 9.74 5.91
C LYS A 13 -16.52 10.47 6.79
N PRO A 14 -17.62 10.99 6.23
CA PRO A 14 -18.68 11.64 7.02
C PRO A 14 -19.15 10.80 8.21
N SER A 15 -19.43 9.51 8.00
CA SER A 15 -19.85 8.59 9.06
C SER A 15 -18.80 8.40 10.17
N GLN A 16 -17.52 8.59 9.86
CA GLN A 16 -16.45 8.53 10.86
C GLN A 16 -16.38 9.82 11.69
N VAL A 17 -16.73 10.95 11.10
CA VAL A 17 -16.81 12.23 11.81
C VAL A 17 -18.04 12.27 12.70
N GLU A 18 -19.18 11.77 12.22
CA GLU A 18 -20.44 11.67 12.99
C GLU A 18 -20.33 10.77 14.22
N ALA A 19 -19.41 9.80 14.21
CA ALA A 19 -19.17 8.92 15.34
C ALA A 19 -18.37 9.57 16.49
N LEU A 20 -17.81 10.76 16.28
CA LEU A 20 -17.04 11.50 17.26
C LEU A 20 -17.97 12.29 18.20
N THR A 21 -17.67 12.31 19.49
CA THR A 21 -18.54 12.93 20.50
C THR A 21 -18.00 14.21 21.11
N GLY A 22 -16.68 14.42 21.01
CA GLY A 22 -16.01 15.60 21.58
C GLY A 22 -15.96 16.79 20.63
N GLU A 23 -15.33 17.87 21.09
CA GLU A 23 -15.02 19.04 20.27
C GLU A 23 -14.13 18.64 19.09
N ILE A 24 -14.57 18.92 17.86
CA ILE A 24 -13.93 18.42 16.63
C ILE A 24 -12.80 19.37 16.18
N TYR A 25 -11.62 18.82 16.01
CA TYR A 25 -10.43 19.47 15.46
C TYR A 25 -10.03 18.81 14.14
N THR A 26 -9.80 19.60 13.11
CA THR A 26 -9.26 19.14 11.81
C THR A 26 -7.74 19.37 11.71
N ASP A 27 -7.21 20.25 12.51
CA ASP A 27 -5.77 20.53 12.66
C ASP A 27 -5.22 19.80 13.87
N TRP A 28 -4.16 19.00 13.65
CA TRP A 28 -3.55 18.19 14.70
C TRP A 28 -2.86 19.06 15.77
N ASP A 29 -2.17 20.12 15.37
CA ASP A 29 -1.42 20.95 16.30
C ASP A 29 -2.36 21.79 17.16
N ALA A 30 -3.49 22.23 16.61
CA ALA A 30 -4.54 22.91 17.37
C ALA A 30 -5.14 21.97 18.41
N LEU A 31 -5.49 20.72 18.01
CA LEU A 31 -5.93 19.69 18.94
C LEU A 31 -4.89 19.47 20.04
N LEU A 32 -3.64 19.23 19.70
CA LEU A 32 -2.59 18.92 20.66
C LEU A 32 -2.36 20.05 21.65
N ARG A 33 -2.47 21.31 21.21
CA ARG A 33 -2.41 22.48 22.13
C ARG A 33 -3.53 22.48 23.13
N SER A 34 -4.71 21.98 22.77
CA SER A 34 -5.88 21.93 23.63
C SER A 34 -5.85 20.77 24.64
N VAL A 35 -5.10 19.69 24.38
CA VAL A 35 -5.02 18.50 25.24
C VAL A 35 -4.38 18.84 26.59
N ARG A 36 -5.03 18.42 27.66
CA ARG A 36 -4.59 18.54 29.06
C ARG A 36 -4.49 17.15 29.70
N LYS A 37 -3.90 17.08 30.88
CA LYS A 37 -3.84 15.85 31.67
C LYS A 37 -5.29 15.35 31.95
N GLY A 38 -5.56 14.10 31.56
CA GLY A 38 -6.88 13.47 31.71
C GLY A 38 -7.84 13.73 30.55
N SER A 39 -7.48 14.55 29.54
CA SER A 39 -8.29 14.69 28.33
C SER A 39 -8.37 13.35 27.59
N ILE A 40 -9.55 13.04 27.03
CA ILE A 40 -9.73 11.94 26.09
C ILE A 40 -9.67 12.53 24.67
N VAL A 41 -8.78 11.99 23.84
CA VAL A 41 -8.67 12.34 22.42
C VAL A 41 -9.31 11.22 21.61
N GLU A 42 -10.47 11.48 21.05
CA GLU A 42 -11.17 10.54 20.19
C GLU A 42 -10.65 10.60 18.75
N VAL A 43 -10.49 9.43 18.16
CA VAL A 43 -10.28 9.24 16.74
C VAL A 43 -11.21 8.15 16.24
N ALA A 44 -11.84 8.34 15.11
CA ALA A 44 -12.78 7.34 14.59
C ALA A 44 -12.08 6.00 14.33
N ASP A 45 -10.86 6.02 13.82
CA ASP A 45 -10.03 4.84 13.57
C ASP A 45 -8.56 5.22 13.72
N GLY A 46 -7.74 4.37 14.35
CA GLY A 46 -6.35 4.68 14.70
C GLY A 46 -5.46 5.07 13.51
N TYR A 47 -5.70 4.52 12.32
CA TYR A 47 -4.94 4.88 11.13
C TYR A 47 -5.16 6.34 10.67
N LEU A 48 -6.25 6.99 11.11
CA LEU A 48 -6.53 8.40 10.81
C LEU A 48 -5.60 9.36 11.56
N LEU A 49 -4.87 8.89 12.56
CA LEU A 49 -3.77 9.64 13.15
C LEU A 49 -2.59 9.81 12.18
N ALA A 50 -2.47 8.96 11.17
CA ALA A 50 -1.44 9.11 10.16
C ALA A 50 -1.88 10.06 9.03
N PRO A 51 -0.95 10.77 8.36
CA PRO A 51 -1.29 11.58 7.19
C PRO A 51 -1.85 10.71 6.06
N GLY A 52 -2.77 11.28 5.26
CA GLY A 52 -3.41 10.57 4.15
C GLY A 52 -2.45 10.17 3.02
N THR A 53 -1.29 10.82 2.93
CA THR A 53 -0.31 10.65 1.86
C THR A 53 1.07 10.32 2.42
N GLY A 54 1.96 9.80 1.58
CA GLY A 54 3.34 9.48 1.93
C GLY A 54 3.64 7.99 1.96
N ARG A 55 4.92 7.66 2.17
CA ARG A 55 5.38 6.27 2.29
C ARG A 55 4.82 5.63 3.57
N PRO A 56 4.43 4.34 3.54
CA PRO A 56 3.88 3.65 4.72
C PRO A 56 4.76 3.76 5.97
N SER A 57 6.09 3.68 5.85
CA SER A 57 7.01 3.86 6.97
C SER A 57 6.85 5.24 7.61
N LYS A 58 6.98 6.32 6.84
CA LYS A 58 6.83 7.69 7.34
C LYS A 58 5.45 7.94 7.96
N ARG A 59 4.40 7.35 7.39
CA ARG A 59 3.04 7.46 7.96
C ARG A 59 2.94 6.77 9.32
N ARG A 60 3.64 5.64 9.52
CA ARG A 60 3.72 4.95 10.80
C ARG A 60 4.49 5.76 11.84
N ASP A 61 5.60 6.39 11.42
CA ASP A 61 6.41 7.23 12.30
C ASP A 61 5.56 8.40 12.85
N VAL A 62 4.83 9.12 11.97
CA VAL A 62 3.92 10.19 12.37
C VAL A 62 2.79 9.69 13.27
N LEU A 63 2.25 8.50 13.02
CA LEU A 63 1.23 7.90 13.89
C LEU A 63 1.78 7.67 15.30
N LEU A 64 2.97 7.09 15.43
CA LEU A 64 3.63 6.88 16.72
C LEU A 64 3.90 8.19 17.43
N GLU A 65 4.49 9.16 16.74
CA GLU A 65 4.75 10.50 17.26
C GLU A 65 3.48 11.15 17.84
N ARG A 66 2.35 11.03 17.13
CA ARG A 66 1.07 11.57 17.61
C ARG A 66 0.51 10.85 18.82
N VAL A 67 0.63 9.51 18.87
CA VAL A 67 0.24 8.72 20.05
C VAL A 67 1.08 9.14 21.26
N ASP A 68 2.39 9.27 21.09
CA ASP A 68 3.30 9.62 22.16
C ASP A 68 3.11 11.08 22.60
N ALA A 69 2.81 12.00 21.69
CA ALA A 69 2.53 13.40 22.01
C ALA A 69 1.29 13.55 22.92
N VAL A 70 0.21 12.79 22.65
CA VAL A 70 -0.98 12.79 23.52
C VAL A 70 -0.66 12.21 24.91
N LYS A 71 0.09 11.09 24.95
CA LYS A 71 0.52 10.48 26.21
C LYS A 71 1.41 11.41 27.02
N ALA A 72 2.36 12.09 26.38
CA ALA A 72 3.27 13.05 27.04
C ALA A 72 2.51 14.19 27.73
N LYS A 73 1.36 14.58 27.18
CA LYS A 73 0.47 15.56 27.82
C LYS A 73 -0.44 14.96 28.90
N GLY A 74 -0.33 13.66 29.17
CA GLY A 74 -1.20 12.94 30.11
C GLY A 74 -2.61 12.72 29.58
N GLY A 75 -2.82 12.86 28.28
CA GLY A 75 -4.08 12.52 27.61
C GLY A 75 -4.19 11.03 27.28
N VAL A 76 -5.39 10.58 26.93
CA VAL A 76 -5.70 9.21 26.53
C VAL A 76 -6.29 9.23 25.13
N LEU A 77 -5.70 8.50 24.19
CA LEU A 77 -6.33 8.23 22.90
C LEU A 77 -7.43 7.18 23.05
N HIS A 78 -8.54 7.42 22.37
CA HIS A 78 -9.68 6.52 22.30
C HIS A 78 -10.04 6.29 20.82
N GLU A 79 -9.89 5.07 20.34
CA GLU A 79 -10.34 4.65 19.01
C GLU A 79 -11.81 4.26 19.08
N VAL A 80 -12.69 5.05 18.47
CA VAL A 80 -14.16 4.86 18.55
C VAL A 80 -14.58 3.54 17.88
N ALA A 81 -13.97 3.18 16.74
CA ALA A 81 -14.32 1.98 15.99
C ALA A 81 -14.15 0.67 16.77
N THR A 82 -13.25 0.60 17.74
CA THR A 82 -12.95 -0.61 18.51
C THR A 82 -13.14 -0.45 20.00
N GLY A 83 -13.29 0.78 20.48
CA GLY A 83 -13.32 1.12 21.91
C GLY A 83 -11.94 1.06 22.59
N HIS A 84 -10.87 0.82 21.86
CA HIS A 84 -9.51 0.71 22.42
C HIS A 84 -8.99 2.04 22.95
N ARG A 85 -8.27 2.00 24.09
CA ARG A 85 -7.67 3.17 24.73
C ARG A 85 -6.17 3.04 24.90
N SER A 86 -5.45 4.14 24.74
CA SER A 86 -3.98 4.16 24.80
C SER A 86 -3.39 4.05 26.20
N ASN A 87 -4.18 4.25 27.26
CA ASN A 87 -3.77 4.04 28.66
C ASN A 87 -3.72 2.55 29.05
N ASN A 88 -4.37 1.67 28.29
CA ASN A 88 -4.20 0.23 28.40
C ASN A 88 -3.17 -0.25 27.38
N ARG A 89 -2.05 -0.83 27.84
CA ARG A 89 -0.95 -1.26 26.97
C ARG A 89 -1.39 -2.27 25.90
N ALA A 90 -2.21 -3.24 26.27
CA ALA A 90 -2.67 -4.27 25.32
C ALA A 90 -3.60 -3.69 24.25
N GLU A 91 -4.52 -2.80 24.63
CA GLU A 91 -5.42 -2.11 23.72
C GLU A 91 -4.65 -1.15 22.80
N CYS A 92 -3.72 -0.38 23.35
CA CYS A 92 -2.85 0.51 22.58
C CYS A 92 -2.06 -0.27 21.50
N ASN A 93 -1.50 -1.43 21.85
CA ASN A 93 -0.79 -2.27 20.88
C ASN A 93 -1.72 -2.80 19.78
N ARG A 94 -2.94 -3.23 20.12
CA ARG A 94 -3.95 -3.67 19.13
C ARG A 94 -4.34 -2.54 18.17
N MET A 95 -4.60 -1.34 18.71
CA MET A 95 -4.89 -0.15 17.91
C MET A 95 -3.75 0.16 16.93
N LEU A 96 -2.49 0.14 17.40
CA LEU A 96 -1.31 0.40 16.56
C LEU A 96 -1.12 -0.67 15.48
N LEU A 97 -1.25 -1.96 15.81
CA LEU A 97 -1.12 -3.05 14.84
C LEU A 97 -2.16 -2.93 13.74
N ARG A 98 -3.44 -2.72 14.11
CA ARG A 98 -4.52 -2.51 13.15
C ARG A 98 -4.26 -1.29 12.26
N ALA A 99 -3.86 -0.16 12.85
CA ALA A 99 -3.55 1.04 12.10
C ALA A 99 -2.37 0.80 11.11
N TYR A 100 -1.35 0.03 11.50
CA TYR A 100 -0.24 -0.34 10.62
C TYR A 100 -0.68 -1.19 9.43
N GLU A 101 -1.56 -2.15 9.64
CA GLU A 101 -2.14 -2.96 8.58
C GLU A 101 -2.94 -2.10 7.60
N MET A 102 -3.77 -1.20 8.10
CA MET A 102 -4.56 -0.29 7.27
C MET A 102 -3.67 0.68 6.47
N ILE A 103 -2.61 1.21 7.07
CA ILE A 103 -1.62 2.04 6.37
C ILE A 103 -0.92 1.24 5.26
N ALA A 104 -0.55 -0.02 5.52
CA ALA A 104 0.11 -0.88 4.55
C ALA A 104 -0.81 -1.25 3.38
N THR A 105 -2.08 -1.54 3.66
CA THR A 105 -3.07 -1.94 2.64
C THR A 105 -3.57 -0.75 1.81
N SER A 106 -3.73 0.43 2.42
CA SER A 106 -4.14 1.65 1.70
C SER A 106 -3.18 2.04 0.56
N GLY A 107 -1.89 1.74 0.73
CA GLY A 107 -0.88 1.91 -0.32
C GLY A 107 -0.95 0.86 -1.44
N ARG A 108 -1.41 -0.36 -1.12
CA ARG A 108 -1.54 -1.45 -2.11
C ARG A 108 -2.72 -1.23 -3.05
N GLY A 109 -3.87 -0.80 -2.53
CA GLY A 109 -5.05 -0.51 -3.34
C GLY A 109 -4.81 0.59 -4.39
N ARG A 110 -4.08 1.65 -4.02
CA ARG A 110 -3.69 2.71 -4.96
C ARG A 110 -2.71 2.23 -6.04
N LYS A 111 -1.72 1.39 -5.67
CA LYS A 111 -0.81 0.78 -6.65
C LYS A 111 -1.53 -0.20 -7.56
N SER A 112 -2.46 -0.99 -7.05
CA SER A 112 -3.25 -1.92 -7.84
C SER A 112 -4.21 -1.19 -8.79
N ALA A 113 -4.89 -0.13 -8.33
CA ALA A 113 -5.74 0.70 -9.18
C ALA A 113 -4.93 1.50 -10.22
N ALA A 114 -3.77 2.04 -9.83
CA ALA A 114 -2.85 2.70 -10.76
C ALA A 114 -2.23 1.70 -11.74
N ASN A 115 -1.85 0.51 -11.28
CA ASN A 115 -1.36 -0.57 -12.14
C ASN A 115 -2.48 -1.18 -12.98
N GLY A 116 -3.72 -1.24 -12.48
CA GLY A 116 -4.89 -1.64 -13.25
C GLY A 116 -5.23 -0.64 -14.38
N ARG A 117 -4.98 0.65 -14.15
CA ARG A 117 -5.06 1.67 -15.21
C ARG A 117 -3.85 1.66 -16.15
N LEU A 118 -2.67 1.29 -15.64
CA LEU A 118 -1.45 1.13 -16.43
C LEU A 118 -1.38 -0.21 -17.15
N SER A 119 -2.07 -1.26 -16.66
CA SER A 119 -2.18 -2.54 -17.35
C SER A 119 -3.19 -2.54 -18.50
N LYS A 120 -4.02 -1.51 -18.62
CA LYS A 120 -4.61 -1.11 -19.90
C LYS A 120 -3.57 -0.34 -20.73
N GLY A 121 -2.30 -0.72 -20.59
CA GLY A 121 -1.25 -0.35 -21.50
C GLY A 121 -1.74 -0.67 -22.91
N ARG A 122 -1.52 0.29 -23.82
CA ARG A 122 -1.78 0.19 -25.25
C ARG A 122 -1.71 -1.27 -25.67
N PRO A 123 -2.82 -1.85 -26.19
CA PRO A 123 -2.82 -3.26 -26.58
C PRO A 123 -1.58 -3.48 -27.41
N ARG A 124 -0.68 -4.37 -26.95
CA ARG A 124 0.51 -4.69 -27.71
C ARG A 124 0.01 -5.25 -29.01
N LYS A 125 0.44 -4.67 -30.14
CA LYS A 125 0.22 -5.31 -31.42
C LYS A 125 0.61 -6.77 -31.26
N PRO A 126 -0.28 -7.73 -31.57
CA PRO A 126 0.10 -9.12 -31.57
C PRO A 126 1.33 -9.25 -32.48
N TYR A 127 2.23 -10.15 -32.15
CA TYR A 127 3.33 -10.45 -33.06
C TYR A 127 2.74 -11.09 -34.32
N GLU A 128 3.32 -10.71 -35.47
CA GLU A 128 2.96 -11.31 -36.76
C GLU A 128 3.33 -12.80 -36.75
N PRO A 129 2.59 -13.67 -37.49
CA PRO A 129 2.86 -15.11 -37.53
C PRO A 129 4.33 -15.43 -37.84
N ASP A 130 4.94 -14.76 -38.78
CA ASP A 130 6.34 -14.94 -39.15
C ASP A 130 7.31 -14.60 -38.00
N GLN A 131 6.94 -13.60 -37.18
CA GLN A 131 7.73 -13.22 -36.00
C GLN A 131 7.60 -14.27 -34.89
N LEU A 132 6.42 -14.88 -34.74
CA LEU A 132 6.19 -15.95 -33.78
C LEU A 132 7.00 -17.19 -34.15
N GLU A 133 6.94 -17.60 -35.40
CA GLU A 133 7.71 -18.75 -35.92
C GLU A 133 9.23 -18.53 -35.78
N LEU A 134 9.71 -17.32 -36.13
CA LEU A 134 11.11 -16.98 -35.96
C LEU A 134 11.53 -17.00 -34.48
N MET A 135 10.71 -16.44 -33.59
CA MET A 135 10.98 -16.45 -32.15
C MET A 135 10.99 -17.88 -31.59
N GLU A 136 10.04 -18.72 -31.99
CA GLU A 136 9.99 -20.13 -31.58
C GLU A 136 11.23 -20.89 -32.02
N ARG A 137 11.61 -20.77 -33.29
CA ARG A 137 12.81 -21.39 -33.85
C ARG A 137 14.10 -20.97 -33.12
N ILE A 138 14.24 -19.69 -32.79
CA ILE A 138 15.39 -19.19 -32.02
C ILE A 138 15.35 -19.69 -30.58
N TRP A 139 14.17 -19.66 -29.95
CA TRP A 139 13.97 -20.01 -28.55
C TRP A 139 14.31 -21.47 -28.24
N PHE A 140 13.97 -22.39 -29.12
CA PHE A 140 14.27 -23.82 -29.02
C PHE A 140 15.58 -24.24 -29.70
N SER A 141 16.30 -23.30 -30.31
CA SER A 141 17.57 -23.61 -30.98
C SER A 141 18.65 -24.00 -29.97
N ARG A 142 19.28 -25.15 -30.19
CA ARG A 142 20.47 -25.59 -29.44
C ARG A 142 21.72 -24.77 -29.73
N ARG A 143 21.65 -23.82 -30.67
CA ARG A 143 22.76 -22.92 -31.08
C ARG A 143 23.17 -21.95 -29.96
N TYR A 144 22.23 -21.59 -29.08
CA TYR A 144 22.44 -20.63 -28.02
C TYR A 144 22.69 -21.36 -26.70
N LYS A 145 23.85 -21.12 -26.07
CA LYS A 145 24.24 -21.76 -24.80
C LYS A 145 23.41 -21.25 -23.62
N THR A 146 22.97 -20.01 -23.70
CA THR A 146 22.18 -19.37 -22.64
C THR A 146 20.87 -18.79 -23.18
N ARG A 147 19.87 -18.66 -22.29
CA ARG A 147 18.59 -18.02 -22.61
C ARG A 147 18.73 -16.56 -23.01
N ASP A 148 19.71 -15.87 -22.42
CA ASP A 148 19.95 -14.46 -22.72
C ASP A 148 20.55 -14.29 -24.13
N GLU A 149 21.37 -15.23 -24.60
CA GLU A 149 21.84 -15.25 -25.98
C GLU A 149 20.68 -15.44 -26.97
N ALA A 150 19.75 -16.36 -26.70
CA ALA A 150 18.56 -16.55 -27.54
C ALA A 150 17.68 -15.29 -27.58
N ILE A 151 17.44 -14.66 -26.41
CA ILE A 151 16.69 -13.40 -26.32
C ILE A 151 17.39 -12.28 -27.13
N ASN A 152 18.70 -12.18 -27.00
CA ASN A 152 19.47 -11.16 -27.72
C ASN A 152 19.44 -11.42 -29.24
N ALA A 153 19.48 -12.69 -29.68
CA ALA A 153 19.31 -13.05 -31.07
C ALA A 153 17.94 -12.67 -31.63
N ILE A 154 16.85 -12.86 -30.86
CA ILE A 154 15.50 -12.41 -31.23
C ILE A 154 15.48 -10.88 -31.36
N ARG A 155 16.07 -10.18 -30.39
CA ARG A 155 16.12 -8.70 -30.40
C ARG A 155 16.95 -8.15 -31.55
N ALA A 156 18.01 -8.82 -31.93
CA ALA A 156 18.86 -8.46 -33.09
C ALA A 156 18.04 -8.54 -34.40
N LYS A 157 16.97 -9.31 -34.46
CA LYS A 157 16.01 -9.33 -35.57
C LYS A 157 14.95 -8.23 -35.51
N GLY A 158 15.10 -7.24 -34.63
CA GLY A 158 14.19 -6.12 -34.47
C GLY A 158 12.92 -6.45 -33.63
N ILE A 159 12.81 -7.64 -33.07
CA ILE A 159 11.64 -8.08 -32.32
C ILE A 159 11.82 -7.72 -30.84
N LYS A 160 11.03 -6.76 -30.34
CA LYS A 160 11.04 -6.34 -28.93
C LYS A 160 10.27 -7.31 -28.06
N VAL A 161 10.93 -8.32 -27.52
CA VAL A 161 10.34 -9.35 -26.67
C VAL A 161 10.90 -9.31 -25.24
N LYS A 162 10.04 -9.63 -24.27
CA LYS A 162 10.43 -9.81 -22.86
C LYS A 162 10.64 -11.30 -22.57
N ARG A 163 11.64 -11.62 -21.72
CA ARG A 163 11.94 -12.99 -21.28
C ARG A 163 10.68 -13.71 -20.75
N GLY A 164 9.93 -13.08 -19.84
CA GLY A 164 8.73 -13.67 -19.27
C GLY A 164 7.64 -14.00 -20.31
N TRP A 165 7.54 -13.23 -21.39
CA TRP A 165 6.59 -13.51 -22.47
C TRP A 165 6.93 -14.81 -23.21
N LEU A 166 8.23 -15.05 -23.51
CA LEU A 166 8.71 -16.25 -24.17
C LEU A 166 8.41 -17.51 -23.33
N TYR A 167 8.69 -17.46 -22.03
CA TYR A 167 8.36 -18.55 -21.12
C TYR A 167 6.85 -18.83 -21.01
N THR A 168 6.04 -17.77 -21.01
CA THR A 168 4.57 -17.92 -20.92
C THR A 168 3.99 -18.48 -22.23
N HIS A 169 4.55 -18.10 -23.37
CA HIS A 169 3.98 -18.43 -24.68
C HIS A 169 4.55 -19.73 -25.25
N PHE A 170 5.86 -19.95 -25.11
CA PHE A 170 6.54 -21.13 -25.65
C PHE A 170 6.91 -22.18 -24.59
N GLY A 171 6.83 -21.85 -23.30
CA GLY A 171 7.27 -22.73 -22.23
C GLY A 171 8.79 -22.75 -22.04
N SER A 172 9.26 -23.69 -21.21
CA SER A 172 10.69 -23.92 -21.02
C SER A 172 11.23 -24.75 -22.20
N PRO A 173 12.33 -24.34 -22.82
CA PRO A 173 12.92 -25.12 -23.91
C PRO A 173 13.44 -26.49 -23.50
N ASP A 174 13.67 -26.70 -22.20
CA ASP A 174 14.17 -27.99 -21.67
C ASP A 174 13.07 -29.08 -21.65
N LYS A 175 11.79 -28.73 -21.85
CA LYS A 175 10.66 -29.68 -21.88
C LYS A 175 10.33 -30.28 -23.25
N LYS A 176 10.87 -29.73 -24.34
CA LYS A 176 10.65 -30.27 -25.71
C LYS A 176 11.73 -31.25 -26.18
N ALA A 177 12.64 -31.67 -25.30
CA ALA A 177 13.70 -32.62 -25.66
C ALA A 177 13.29 -34.09 -25.50
N ASP A 178 12.10 -34.37 -24.96
CA ASP A 178 11.61 -35.72 -24.60
C ASP A 178 10.40 -36.19 -25.45
N GLU A 179 10.07 -35.50 -26.56
CA GLU A 179 9.18 -35.93 -27.61
C GLU A 179 9.96 -36.05 -28.93
#